data_496d904197fd38d95c8c074d5bde08c0
#
_entry.id   496d904197fd38d95c8c074d5bde08c0
#
_cell.length_a   1.000
_cell.length_b   1.000
_cell.length_c   1.000
_cell.angle_alpha   90.00
_cell.angle_beta   90.00
_cell.angle_gamma   90.00
#
_symmetry.space_group_name_H-M   'P 1'
#
loop_
_entity.id
_entity.type
_entity.pdbx_description
1 polymer ?
#
loop_
_entity_poly.entity_id
_entity_poly.type
_entity_poly.pdbx_seq_one_letter_code
_entity_poly.pdbx_strand_id
1 'polypeptide(L)'
;MRNKPSKIPDFVLYCMVSCIVLIGSSCTFKNRKNDQIVAKVGDKYLYFSEMSNVFPVRCSKDDSLALARFYIDNWIKTKLLLKKAELNLSKEQLNITDEIETYRTSLLIYKYEDLLLREKLDTAVLESEIQTYYEANEANFLSEEYVVKAVYIKLPANAPALWNVRRWYLSDVEKDIQDMADYCRDHAVEYELFDDEWVQWVIIENELPRKEAATKRLTQYDYMEQQDEDFIYFVRIREKRAPDDIAPLALVRDKVKSIIINKRKLNFISELERNIYDDALTKNQFEIFKIN
;
A
#
# COMPACT_ATOMS: atom_id res chain seq x y z
N MET A 1 -25.54 -78.26 -23.07
CA MET A 1 -24.28 -77.81 -23.68
C MET A 1 -23.80 -76.53 -22.98
N ARG A 2 -22.72 -76.66 -22.20
CA ARG A 2 -22.20 -75.61 -21.33
C ARG A 2 -20.96 -74.98 -21.99
N ASN A 3 -21.11 -73.73 -22.50
CA ASN A 3 -19.98 -73.00 -23.09
C ASN A 3 -19.04 -72.52 -21.96
N LYS A 4 -17.78 -72.92 -22.03
CA LYS A 4 -16.68 -72.45 -21.18
C LYS A 4 -16.22 -71.08 -21.75
N PRO A 5 -15.98 -70.01 -20.94
CA PRO A 5 -15.33 -68.80 -21.39
C PRO A 5 -13.84 -69.07 -21.68
N SER A 6 -13.37 -68.61 -22.82
CA SER A 6 -11.97 -68.64 -23.23
C SER A 6 -11.13 -67.72 -22.34
N LYS A 7 -10.12 -68.28 -21.70
CA LYS A 7 -9.09 -67.50 -20.93
C LYS A 7 -8.21 -66.76 -21.92
N ILE A 8 -8.19 -65.43 -21.80
CA ILE A 8 -7.22 -64.60 -22.50
C ILE A 8 -5.84 -64.88 -21.90
N PRO A 9 -4.80 -65.21 -22.69
CA PRO A 9 -3.48 -65.54 -22.16
C PRO A 9 -2.87 -64.30 -21.46
N ASP A 10 -2.30 -64.54 -20.28
CA ASP A 10 -1.69 -63.50 -19.39
C ASP A 10 -0.66 -62.59 -20.07
N PHE A 11 -0.07 -63.07 -21.15
CA PHE A 11 0.87 -62.32 -21.98
C PHE A 11 0.23 -61.13 -22.72
N VAL A 12 -1.02 -61.23 -23.15
CA VAL A 12 -1.77 -60.16 -23.84
C VAL A 12 -2.20 -59.11 -22.81
N LEU A 13 -2.53 -59.51 -21.59
CA LEU A 13 -2.87 -58.61 -20.49
C LEU A 13 -1.66 -57.79 -20.03
N TYR A 14 -0.45 -58.42 -20.01
CA TYR A 14 0.80 -57.75 -19.64
C TYR A 14 1.26 -56.71 -20.70
N CYS A 15 1.07 -57.02 -21.97
CA CYS A 15 1.35 -56.07 -23.06
C CYS A 15 0.37 -54.88 -23.07
N MET A 16 -0.92 -55.07 -22.74
CA MET A 16 -1.87 -53.95 -22.63
C MET A 16 -1.58 -53.03 -21.45
N VAL A 17 -1.19 -53.58 -20.29
CA VAL A 17 -0.81 -52.77 -19.11
C VAL A 17 0.48 -52.01 -19.34
N SER A 18 1.46 -52.59 -20.06
CA SER A 18 2.72 -51.93 -20.41
C SER A 18 2.55 -50.79 -21.40
N CYS A 19 1.58 -50.84 -22.32
CA CYS A 19 1.27 -49.73 -23.25
C CYS A 19 0.54 -48.57 -22.57
N ILE A 20 -0.22 -48.80 -21.50
CA ILE A 20 -0.95 -47.73 -20.78
C ILE A 20 0.00 -46.88 -19.92
N VAL A 21 1.12 -47.45 -19.42
CA VAL A 21 2.12 -46.73 -18.60
C VAL A 21 2.98 -45.75 -19.45
N LEU A 22 3.09 -45.97 -20.77
CA LEU A 22 3.89 -45.12 -21.67
C LEU A 22 3.18 -43.84 -22.15
N ILE A 23 1.88 -43.68 -21.88
CA ILE A 23 1.10 -42.52 -22.34
C ILE A 23 1.03 -41.40 -21.28
N GLY A 24 1.48 -41.67 -20.04
CA GLY A 24 1.42 -40.74 -18.90
C GLY A 24 2.48 -39.63 -18.83
N SER A 25 3.48 -39.64 -19.72
CA SER A 25 4.57 -38.63 -19.69
C SER A 25 4.40 -37.57 -20.78
N SER A 26 3.18 -37.11 -20.99
CA SER A 26 2.95 -35.92 -21.80
C SER A 26 3.32 -34.70 -20.97
N CYS A 27 4.63 -34.39 -20.87
CA CYS A 27 5.11 -33.07 -20.53
C CYS A 27 4.35 -32.08 -21.42
N THR A 28 3.63 -31.15 -20.82
CA THR A 28 3.04 -30.00 -21.49
C THR A 28 4.15 -29.15 -22.12
N PHE A 29 4.68 -29.58 -23.24
CA PHE A 29 5.47 -28.75 -24.13
C PHE A 29 4.53 -27.67 -24.67
N LYS A 30 4.52 -26.50 -24.01
CA LYS A 30 3.82 -25.31 -24.49
C LYS A 30 4.21 -25.13 -25.94
N ASN A 31 3.27 -25.29 -26.86
CA ASN A 31 3.50 -25.38 -28.31
C ASN A 31 4.03 -24.02 -28.81
N ARG A 32 5.37 -23.82 -28.80
CA ARG A 32 6.08 -22.60 -29.24
C ARG A 32 6.29 -22.52 -30.76
N LYS A 33 5.65 -23.40 -31.55
CA LYS A 33 5.90 -23.50 -32.99
C LYS A 33 5.62 -22.24 -33.81
N ASN A 34 4.87 -21.26 -33.24
CA ASN A 34 4.51 -20.00 -33.93
C ASN A 34 4.93 -18.75 -33.13
N ASP A 35 5.76 -18.85 -32.10
CA ASP A 35 6.18 -17.70 -31.30
C ASP A 35 7.41 -17.05 -31.92
N GLN A 36 7.34 -15.75 -32.20
CA GLN A 36 8.41 -15.01 -32.86
C GLN A 36 9.61 -14.86 -31.91
N ILE A 37 10.79 -15.25 -32.37
CA ILE A 37 12.05 -14.98 -31.68
C ILE A 37 12.41 -13.51 -31.89
N VAL A 38 12.62 -12.78 -30.80
CA VAL A 38 12.97 -11.35 -30.83
C VAL A 38 14.43 -11.06 -30.46
N ALA A 39 15.09 -11.97 -29.70
CA ALA A 39 16.52 -11.89 -29.41
C ALA A 39 17.13 -13.27 -29.13
N LYS A 40 18.48 -13.38 -29.26
CA LYS A 40 19.24 -14.59 -28.96
C LYS A 40 20.57 -14.22 -28.32
N VAL A 41 20.93 -14.92 -27.23
CA VAL A 41 22.28 -14.87 -26.62
C VAL A 41 22.75 -16.28 -26.35
N GLY A 42 23.78 -16.74 -27.10
CA GLY A 42 24.22 -18.13 -27.04
C GLY A 42 23.10 -19.11 -27.44
N ASP A 43 22.71 -20.00 -26.51
CA ASP A 43 21.66 -21.00 -26.66
C ASP A 43 20.29 -20.52 -26.11
N LYS A 44 20.25 -19.33 -25.52
CA LYS A 44 19.03 -18.75 -24.95
C LYS A 44 18.33 -17.87 -25.95
N TYR A 45 17.01 -18.02 -26.04
CA TYR A 45 16.14 -17.26 -26.94
C TYR A 45 15.12 -16.45 -26.13
N LEU A 46 14.86 -15.23 -26.57
CA LEU A 46 13.74 -14.42 -26.08
C LEU A 46 12.62 -14.49 -27.12
N TYR A 47 11.44 -14.85 -26.69
CA TYR A 47 10.27 -14.92 -27.53
C TYR A 47 9.33 -13.73 -27.31
N PHE A 48 8.59 -13.34 -28.34
CA PHE A 48 7.67 -12.21 -28.27
C PHE A 48 6.60 -12.39 -27.18
N SER A 49 6.10 -13.60 -26.98
CA SER A 49 5.11 -13.92 -25.94
C SER A 49 5.61 -13.63 -24.51
N GLU A 50 6.93 -13.69 -24.28
CA GLU A 50 7.55 -13.39 -22.99
C GLU A 50 7.57 -11.89 -22.67
N MET A 51 7.28 -11.05 -23.68
CA MET A 51 7.19 -9.59 -23.56
C MET A 51 5.74 -9.09 -23.36
N SER A 52 4.75 -9.98 -23.32
CA SER A 52 3.32 -9.59 -23.23
C SER A 52 3.00 -8.65 -22.06
N ASN A 53 3.69 -8.80 -20.93
CA ASN A 53 3.49 -7.97 -19.74
C ASN A 53 4.26 -6.63 -19.76
N VAL A 54 5.06 -6.39 -20.78
CA VAL A 54 5.85 -5.15 -20.93
C VAL A 54 4.99 -4.00 -21.47
N PHE A 55 3.91 -4.34 -22.19
CA PHE A 55 3.08 -3.36 -22.88
C PHE A 55 1.87 -2.94 -22.05
N PRO A 56 1.73 -1.64 -21.69
CA PRO A 56 0.52 -1.12 -21.08
C PRO A 56 -0.69 -1.26 -22.03
N VAL A 57 -1.88 -1.45 -21.45
CA VAL A 57 -3.15 -1.62 -22.21
C VAL A 57 -3.46 -0.43 -23.15
N ARG A 58 -2.91 0.75 -22.86
CA ARG A 58 -3.02 1.97 -23.68
C ARG A 58 -1.63 2.54 -23.90
N CYS A 59 -0.97 2.16 -25.00
CA CYS A 59 0.35 2.63 -25.37
C CYS A 59 0.35 3.03 -26.86
N SER A 60 1.04 4.11 -27.20
CA SER A 60 1.26 4.47 -28.62
C SER A 60 2.17 3.44 -29.29
N LYS A 61 2.15 3.40 -30.63
CA LYS A 61 3.05 2.48 -31.38
C LYS A 61 4.51 2.79 -31.13
N ASP A 62 4.87 4.07 -31.04
CA ASP A 62 6.25 4.50 -30.85
C ASP A 62 6.74 4.17 -29.44
N ASP A 63 5.91 4.41 -28.42
CA ASP A 63 6.21 4.03 -27.04
C ASP A 63 6.34 2.52 -26.89
N SER A 64 5.46 1.74 -27.52
CA SER A 64 5.54 0.28 -27.51
C SER A 64 6.84 -0.22 -28.12
N LEU A 65 7.32 0.39 -29.21
CA LEU A 65 8.59 0.04 -29.83
C LEU A 65 9.79 0.41 -28.94
N ALA A 66 9.72 1.57 -28.29
CA ALA A 66 10.76 2.00 -27.35
C ALA A 66 10.86 1.05 -26.13
N LEU A 67 9.71 0.69 -25.54
CA LEU A 67 9.61 -0.26 -24.44
C LEU A 67 10.12 -1.65 -24.85
N ALA A 68 9.75 -2.12 -26.05
CA ALA A 68 10.24 -3.40 -26.57
C ALA A 68 11.77 -3.40 -26.71
N ARG A 69 12.35 -2.36 -27.31
CA ARG A 69 13.82 -2.23 -27.46
C ARG A 69 14.51 -2.21 -26.11
N PHE A 70 14.03 -1.40 -25.18
CA PHE A 70 14.57 -1.33 -23.82
C PHE A 70 14.54 -2.69 -23.10
N TYR A 71 13.43 -3.42 -23.21
CA TYR A 71 13.30 -4.75 -22.62
C TYR A 71 14.28 -5.74 -23.25
N ILE A 72 14.39 -5.77 -24.60
CA ILE A 72 15.30 -6.63 -25.35
C ILE A 72 16.74 -6.35 -24.95
N ASP A 73 17.14 -5.07 -24.90
CA ASP A 73 18.50 -4.66 -24.53
C ASP A 73 18.85 -5.09 -23.10
N ASN A 74 17.92 -4.91 -22.15
CA ASN A 74 18.10 -5.36 -20.76
C ASN A 74 18.18 -6.89 -20.67
N TRP A 75 17.36 -7.61 -21.41
CA TRP A 75 17.42 -9.07 -21.46
C TRP A 75 18.78 -9.55 -21.99
N ILE A 76 19.27 -8.95 -23.09
CA ILE A 76 20.57 -9.27 -23.67
C ILE A 76 21.69 -9.01 -22.66
N LYS A 77 21.71 -7.82 -22.02
CA LYS A 77 22.72 -7.45 -21.00
C LYS A 77 22.71 -8.45 -19.84
N THR A 78 21.52 -8.79 -19.34
CA THR A 78 21.35 -9.75 -18.24
C THR A 78 21.90 -11.13 -18.63
N LYS A 79 21.62 -11.64 -19.83
CA LYS A 79 22.09 -12.95 -20.28
C LYS A 79 23.60 -12.96 -20.50
N LEU A 80 24.17 -11.87 -21.04
CA LEU A 80 25.63 -11.73 -21.20
C LEU A 80 26.33 -11.66 -19.86
N LEU A 81 25.79 -10.91 -18.89
CA LEU A 81 26.35 -10.81 -17.55
C LEU A 81 26.27 -12.14 -16.81
N LEU A 82 25.14 -12.83 -16.88
CA LEU A 82 24.97 -14.18 -16.31
C LEU A 82 26.03 -15.15 -16.88
N LYS A 83 26.19 -15.17 -18.20
CA LYS A 83 27.22 -16.00 -18.85
C LYS A 83 28.63 -15.67 -18.37
N LYS A 84 28.93 -14.39 -18.13
CA LYS A 84 30.20 -13.97 -17.55
C LYS A 84 30.37 -14.43 -16.11
N ALA A 85 29.31 -14.32 -15.30
CA ALA A 85 29.29 -14.81 -13.93
C ALA A 85 29.56 -16.33 -13.89
N GLU A 86 28.83 -17.12 -14.69
CA GLU A 86 29.01 -18.57 -14.79
C GLU A 86 30.46 -19.00 -15.20
N LEU A 87 31.18 -18.16 -15.98
CA LEU A 87 32.55 -18.42 -16.39
C LEU A 87 33.60 -18.01 -15.35
N ASN A 88 33.27 -17.07 -14.46
CA ASN A 88 34.29 -16.48 -13.56
C ASN A 88 34.05 -16.84 -12.09
N LEU A 89 32.89 -17.33 -11.71
CA LEU A 89 32.61 -17.80 -10.36
C LEU A 89 33.09 -19.23 -10.14
N SER A 90 33.56 -19.54 -8.94
CA SER A 90 33.94 -20.91 -8.57
C SER A 90 32.68 -21.80 -8.46
N LYS A 91 32.89 -23.12 -8.44
CA LYS A 91 31.78 -24.08 -8.25
C LYS A 91 31.04 -23.87 -6.94
N GLU A 92 31.74 -23.48 -5.88
CA GLU A 92 31.17 -23.17 -4.56
C GLU A 92 30.32 -21.92 -4.64
N GLN A 93 30.75 -20.87 -5.34
CA GLN A 93 30.01 -19.63 -5.56
C GLN A 93 28.82 -19.79 -6.50
N LEU A 94 28.82 -20.78 -7.37
CA LEU A 94 27.72 -21.14 -8.26
C LEU A 94 26.66 -22.03 -7.56
N ASN A 95 27.06 -22.71 -6.47
CA ASN A 95 26.13 -23.53 -5.70
C ASN A 95 25.28 -22.66 -4.78
N ILE A 96 24.15 -22.21 -5.28
CA ILE A 96 23.17 -21.38 -4.56
C ILE A 96 21.91 -22.18 -4.19
N THR A 97 22.04 -23.50 -4.07
CA THR A 97 20.90 -24.40 -3.85
C THR A 97 20.21 -24.11 -2.51
N ASP A 98 21.00 -23.92 -1.46
CA ASP A 98 20.47 -23.67 -0.11
C ASP A 98 19.80 -22.27 -0.01
N GLU A 99 20.36 -21.26 -0.69
CA GLU A 99 19.76 -19.92 -0.76
C GLU A 99 18.44 -19.94 -1.51
N ILE A 100 18.37 -20.67 -2.62
CA ILE A 100 17.13 -20.86 -3.40
C ILE A 100 16.07 -21.57 -2.57
N GLU A 101 16.43 -22.65 -1.87
CA GLU A 101 15.47 -23.43 -1.06
C GLU A 101 15.01 -22.60 0.16
N THR A 102 15.89 -21.85 0.80
CA THR A 102 15.54 -20.90 1.88
C THR A 102 14.56 -19.83 1.37
N TYR A 103 14.85 -19.22 0.21
CA TYR A 103 13.97 -18.23 -0.40
C TYR A 103 12.61 -18.82 -0.77
N ARG A 104 12.61 -20.02 -1.40
CA ARG A 104 11.39 -20.75 -1.75
C ARG A 104 10.51 -21.02 -0.52
N THR A 105 11.14 -21.50 0.56
CA THR A 105 10.46 -21.80 1.83
C THR A 105 9.83 -20.54 2.42
N SER A 106 10.60 -19.47 2.53
CA SER A 106 10.11 -18.18 3.03
C SER A 106 8.95 -17.63 2.19
N LEU A 107 9.03 -17.75 0.87
CA LEU A 107 7.97 -17.30 -0.03
C LEU A 107 6.68 -18.14 0.11
N LEU A 108 6.80 -19.45 0.32
CA LEU A 108 5.65 -20.32 0.53
C LEU A 108 4.97 -20.04 1.86
N ILE A 109 5.76 -19.87 2.94
CA ILE A 109 5.23 -19.49 4.26
C ILE A 109 4.50 -18.15 4.16
N TYR A 110 5.14 -17.12 3.62
CA TYR A 110 4.52 -15.81 3.41
C TYR A 110 3.20 -15.88 2.64
N LYS A 111 3.15 -16.65 1.54
CA LYS A 111 1.91 -16.81 0.75
C LYS A 111 0.80 -17.50 1.54
N TYR A 112 1.16 -18.48 2.37
CA TYR A 112 0.21 -19.17 3.22
C TYR A 112 -0.35 -18.26 4.31
N GLU A 113 0.53 -17.51 4.99
CA GLU A 113 0.14 -16.52 5.99
C GLU A 113 -0.74 -15.43 5.40
N ASP A 114 -0.38 -14.86 4.23
CA ASP A 114 -1.17 -13.83 3.54
C ASP A 114 -2.56 -14.36 3.15
N LEU A 115 -2.66 -15.61 2.69
CA LEU A 115 -3.94 -16.25 2.41
C LEU A 115 -4.81 -16.32 3.66
N LEU A 116 -4.25 -16.81 4.78
CA LEU A 116 -4.99 -16.96 6.04
C LEU A 116 -5.38 -15.59 6.62
N LEU A 117 -4.51 -14.59 6.53
CA LEU A 117 -4.82 -13.23 6.95
C LEU A 117 -6.00 -12.65 6.17
N ARG A 118 -6.03 -12.83 4.85
CA ARG A 118 -7.16 -12.36 4.02
C ARG A 118 -8.47 -13.07 4.34
N GLU A 119 -8.42 -14.34 4.70
CA GLU A 119 -9.61 -15.14 4.98
C GLU A 119 -10.14 -14.95 6.40
N LYS A 120 -9.26 -14.75 7.38
CA LYS A 120 -9.61 -14.90 8.80
C LYS A 120 -9.37 -13.67 9.66
N LEU A 121 -8.56 -12.70 9.19
CA LEU A 121 -8.27 -11.54 10.00
C LEU A 121 -9.49 -10.61 10.08
N ASP A 122 -9.94 -10.32 11.30
CA ASP A 122 -10.91 -9.26 11.53
C ASP A 122 -10.26 -7.88 11.36
N THR A 123 -10.66 -7.18 10.31
CA THR A 123 -10.20 -5.81 9.99
C THR A 123 -11.20 -4.74 10.42
N ALA A 124 -12.36 -5.13 10.97
CA ALA A 124 -13.31 -4.19 11.55
C ALA A 124 -12.78 -3.69 12.89
N VAL A 125 -12.53 -2.40 12.99
CA VAL A 125 -12.07 -1.76 14.24
C VAL A 125 -13.17 -0.82 14.70
N LEU A 126 -13.66 -1.03 15.92
CA LEU A 126 -14.69 -0.20 16.53
C LEU A 126 -14.10 1.16 16.95
N GLU A 127 -14.91 2.20 16.93
CA GLU A 127 -14.50 3.53 17.38
C GLU A 127 -14.03 3.54 18.83
N SER A 128 -14.67 2.75 19.69
CA SER A 128 -14.27 2.57 21.08
C SER A 128 -12.87 1.94 21.23
N GLU A 129 -12.47 1.04 20.32
CA GLU A 129 -11.12 0.47 20.33
C GLU A 129 -10.08 1.51 19.90
N ILE A 130 -10.41 2.34 18.89
CA ILE A 130 -9.56 3.44 18.44
C ILE A 130 -9.33 4.43 19.58
N GLN A 131 -10.41 4.85 20.23
CA GLN A 131 -10.37 5.78 21.37
C GLN A 131 -9.51 5.20 22.51
N THR A 132 -9.81 3.96 22.93
CA THR A 132 -9.08 3.29 24.03
C THR A 132 -7.58 3.14 23.71
N TYR A 133 -7.26 2.78 22.46
CA TYR A 133 -5.87 2.64 22.05
C TYR A 133 -5.14 3.98 22.05
N TYR A 134 -5.79 5.02 21.52
CA TYR A 134 -5.22 6.37 21.49
C TYR A 134 -4.96 6.88 22.90
N GLU A 135 -5.93 6.84 23.81
CA GLU A 135 -5.79 7.29 25.20
C GLU A 135 -4.68 6.56 25.96
N ALA A 136 -4.53 5.25 25.72
CA ALA A 136 -3.47 4.46 26.34
C ALA A 136 -2.06 4.74 25.77
N ASN A 137 -1.97 5.43 24.62
CA ASN A 137 -0.71 5.61 23.88
C ASN A 137 -0.52 7.05 23.36
N GLU A 138 -1.16 8.05 23.96
CA GLU A 138 -1.14 9.45 23.49
C GLU A 138 0.27 9.98 23.20
N ALA A 139 1.24 9.63 24.03
CA ALA A 139 2.64 10.04 23.87
C ALA A 139 3.30 9.56 22.56
N ASN A 140 2.69 8.60 21.85
CA ASN A 140 3.17 8.11 20.55
C ASN A 140 2.57 8.88 19.36
N PHE A 141 1.65 9.81 19.62
CA PHE A 141 0.92 10.57 18.61
C PHE A 141 1.18 12.07 18.76
N LEU A 142 2.43 12.45 18.58
CA LEU A 142 2.81 13.86 18.60
C LEU A 142 2.58 14.49 17.22
N SER A 143 2.17 15.76 17.22
CA SER A 143 1.99 16.53 16.00
C SER A 143 3.36 16.93 15.46
N GLU A 144 3.58 16.73 14.17
CA GLU A 144 4.83 17.15 13.49
C GLU A 144 4.81 18.64 13.11
N GLU A 145 3.62 19.22 13.03
CA GLU A 145 3.39 20.59 12.62
C GLU A 145 2.22 21.21 13.40
N TYR A 146 2.01 22.51 13.22
CA TYR A 146 0.83 23.16 13.77
C TYR A 146 -0.45 22.57 13.19
N VAL A 147 -1.40 22.19 14.05
CA VAL A 147 -2.74 21.83 13.68
C VAL A 147 -3.74 22.74 14.37
N VAL A 148 -4.79 23.11 13.68
CA VAL A 148 -5.73 24.14 14.12
C VAL A 148 -7.18 23.72 13.86
N LYS A 149 -8.10 24.26 14.70
CA LYS A 149 -9.48 24.49 14.31
C LYS A 149 -9.61 25.96 14.00
N ALA A 150 -10.10 26.32 12.84
CA ALA A 150 -10.07 27.70 12.39
C ALA A 150 -11.24 28.07 11.48
N VAL A 151 -11.52 29.34 11.42
CA VAL A 151 -12.31 29.96 10.35
C VAL A 151 -11.33 30.62 9.38
N TYR A 152 -11.51 30.34 8.09
CA TYR A 152 -10.77 30.96 7.00
C TYR A 152 -11.75 31.58 6.00
N ILE A 153 -11.53 32.85 5.63
CA ILE A 153 -12.38 33.57 4.68
C ILE A 153 -11.49 34.39 3.74
N LYS A 154 -11.70 34.25 2.43
CA LYS A 154 -11.07 35.00 1.37
C LYS A 154 -12.12 35.80 0.60
N LEU A 155 -12.04 37.09 0.65
CA LEU A 155 -12.98 38.01 0.02
C LEU A 155 -12.26 38.88 -1.02
N PRO A 156 -12.94 39.36 -2.08
CA PRO A 156 -12.42 40.44 -2.90
C PRO A 156 -12.13 41.67 -2.03
N ALA A 157 -11.03 42.37 -2.31
CA ALA A 157 -10.64 43.57 -1.54
C ALA A 157 -11.71 44.70 -1.58
N ASN A 158 -12.55 44.70 -2.62
CA ASN A 158 -13.66 45.64 -2.81
C ASN A 158 -15.04 45.07 -2.38
N ALA A 159 -15.08 43.95 -1.65
CA ALA A 159 -16.34 43.37 -1.19
C ALA A 159 -17.13 44.36 -0.30
N PRO A 160 -18.48 44.41 -0.40
CA PRO A 160 -19.28 45.37 0.34
C PRO A 160 -19.29 45.03 1.84
N ALA A 161 -19.44 46.04 2.69
CA ALA A 161 -19.65 45.88 4.13
C ALA A 161 -18.61 45.02 4.89
N LEU A 162 -17.33 45.06 4.48
CA LEU A 162 -16.22 44.33 5.14
C LEU A 162 -16.13 44.59 6.65
N TRP A 163 -16.63 45.72 7.15
CA TRP A 163 -16.70 46.06 8.58
C TRP A 163 -17.58 45.07 9.37
N ASN A 164 -18.61 44.51 8.73
CA ASN A 164 -19.43 43.44 9.34
C ASN A 164 -18.61 42.18 9.49
N VAL A 165 -17.87 41.76 8.44
CA VAL A 165 -17.04 40.56 8.47
C VAL A 165 -15.99 40.64 9.57
N ARG A 166 -15.32 41.83 9.72
CA ARG A 166 -14.36 42.09 10.80
C ARG A 166 -14.94 41.95 12.20
N ARG A 167 -16.24 42.15 12.36
CA ARG A 167 -16.93 41.88 13.63
C ARG A 167 -17.32 40.44 13.74
N TRP A 168 -17.93 39.88 12.71
CA TRP A 168 -18.50 38.52 12.75
C TRP A 168 -17.44 37.42 12.90
N TYR A 169 -16.32 37.51 12.19
CA TYR A 169 -15.34 36.43 12.26
C TYR A 169 -14.66 36.28 13.63
N LEU A 170 -14.78 37.30 14.49
CA LEU A 170 -14.31 37.28 15.90
C LEU A 170 -15.44 36.98 16.88
N SER A 171 -16.68 36.88 16.44
CA SER A 171 -17.84 36.67 17.31
C SER A 171 -18.08 35.17 17.59
N ASP A 172 -18.54 34.87 18.81
CA ASP A 172 -19.03 33.54 19.20
C ASP A 172 -20.56 33.52 19.30
N VAL A 173 -21.22 34.62 18.86
CA VAL A 173 -22.68 34.71 18.85
C VAL A 173 -23.23 33.97 17.64
N GLU A 174 -24.12 33.03 17.86
CA GLU A 174 -24.75 32.19 16.83
C GLU A 174 -25.29 33.01 15.64
N LYS A 175 -25.95 34.13 15.94
CA LYS A 175 -26.47 35.01 14.90
C LYS A 175 -25.36 35.61 14.02
N ASP A 176 -24.24 36.06 14.62
CA ASP A 176 -23.15 36.63 13.88
C ASP A 176 -22.47 35.56 13.00
N ILE A 177 -22.37 34.31 13.48
CA ILE A 177 -21.86 33.15 12.73
C ILE A 177 -22.77 32.89 11.53
N GLN A 178 -24.09 32.88 11.73
CA GLN A 178 -25.05 32.69 10.65
C GLN A 178 -25.01 33.81 9.63
N ASP A 179 -25.01 35.08 10.07
CA ASP A 179 -24.91 36.25 9.21
C ASP A 179 -23.59 36.25 8.40
N MET A 180 -22.49 35.79 9.02
CA MET A 180 -21.20 35.61 8.34
C MET A 180 -21.26 34.50 7.28
N ALA A 181 -21.83 33.37 7.61
CA ALA A 181 -21.96 32.26 6.66
C ALA A 181 -22.82 32.63 5.45
N ASP A 182 -23.93 33.34 5.67
CA ASP A 182 -24.80 33.84 4.62
C ASP A 182 -24.07 34.88 3.74
N TYR A 183 -23.35 35.80 4.36
CA TYR A 183 -22.53 36.77 3.63
C TYR A 183 -21.42 36.10 2.81
N CYS A 184 -20.70 35.12 3.37
CA CYS A 184 -19.65 34.43 2.67
C CYS A 184 -20.16 33.63 1.46
N ARG A 185 -21.36 33.05 1.56
CA ARG A 185 -21.99 32.35 0.43
C ARG A 185 -22.20 33.26 -0.80
N ASP A 186 -22.52 34.53 -0.53
CA ASP A 186 -22.83 35.48 -1.60
C ASP A 186 -21.59 36.24 -2.13
N HIS A 187 -20.55 36.42 -1.32
CA HIS A 187 -19.46 37.31 -1.59
C HIS A 187 -18.06 36.71 -1.49
N ALA A 188 -17.87 35.56 -0.81
CA ALA A 188 -16.53 35.02 -0.67
C ALA A 188 -16.08 34.29 -1.94
N VAL A 189 -14.79 34.39 -2.23
CA VAL A 189 -14.10 33.60 -3.24
C VAL A 189 -13.90 32.18 -2.69
N GLU A 190 -13.55 32.12 -1.40
CA GLU A 190 -13.33 30.90 -0.66
C GLU A 190 -13.60 31.13 0.82
N TYR A 191 -14.22 30.19 1.48
CA TYR A 191 -14.35 30.20 2.93
C TYR A 191 -14.49 28.79 3.47
N GLU A 192 -13.89 28.57 4.62
CA GLU A 192 -13.92 27.30 5.32
C GLU A 192 -14.16 27.57 6.81
N LEU A 193 -15.10 26.82 7.37
CA LEU A 193 -15.50 26.92 8.77
C LEU A 193 -15.07 25.64 9.50
N PHE A 194 -13.74 25.47 9.70
CA PHE A 194 -13.16 24.34 10.42
C PHE A 194 -13.32 24.50 11.94
N ASP A 195 -14.49 24.95 12.40
CA ASP A 195 -14.74 25.17 13.82
C ASP A 195 -14.73 23.85 14.63
N ASP A 196 -15.18 22.75 14.00
CA ASP A 196 -15.27 21.42 14.62
C ASP A 196 -14.23 20.44 14.07
N GLU A 197 -13.51 20.79 13.02
CA GLU A 197 -12.54 19.92 12.35
C GLU A 197 -11.10 20.40 12.57
N TRP A 198 -10.22 19.47 12.92
CA TRP A 198 -8.80 19.74 12.98
C TRP A 198 -8.18 19.65 11.59
N VAL A 199 -7.45 20.69 11.20
CA VAL A 199 -6.69 20.74 9.94
C VAL A 199 -5.25 21.10 10.19
N GLN A 200 -4.37 20.70 9.29
CA GLN A 200 -2.98 21.12 9.29
C GLN A 200 -2.89 22.62 8.95
N TRP A 201 -2.12 23.38 9.72
CA TRP A 201 -1.97 24.80 9.49
C TRP A 201 -1.50 25.12 8.07
N VAL A 202 -0.63 24.30 7.50
CA VAL A 202 -0.09 24.48 6.14
C VAL A 202 -1.18 24.60 5.07
N ILE A 203 -2.35 24.04 5.28
CA ILE A 203 -3.49 24.15 4.34
C ILE A 203 -3.95 25.59 4.27
N ILE A 204 -4.18 26.24 5.43
CA ILE A 204 -4.58 27.65 5.51
C ILE A 204 -3.42 28.57 5.13
N GLU A 205 -2.22 28.27 5.61
CA GLU A 205 -1.01 29.05 5.32
C GLU A 205 -0.76 29.18 3.82
N ASN A 206 -0.99 28.13 3.05
CA ASN A 206 -0.78 28.12 1.60
C ASN A 206 -1.68 29.07 0.83
N GLU A 207 -2.83 29.41 1.38
CA GLU A 207 -3.77 30.39 0.81
C GLU A 207 -3.43 31.84 1.17
N LEU A 208 -2.55 32.06 2.15
CA LEU A 208 -2.24 33.39 2.63
C LEU A 208 -1.10 34.03 1.83
N PRO A 209 -1.16 35.36 1.56
CA PRO A 209 -0.15 36.08 0.76
C PRO A 209 1.20 36.20 1.46
N ARG A 210 1.23 36.15 2.81
CA ARG A 210 2.44 36.28 3.63
C ARG A 210 2.58 35.10 4.59
N LYS A 211 2.97 33.95 4.06
CA LYS A 211 3.03 32.67 4.76
C LYS A 211 3.87 32.70 6.04
N GLU A 212 5.15 33.09 5.94
CA GLU A 212 6.06 33.14 7.10
C GLU A 212 5.57 34.09 8.21
N ALA A 213 4.96 35.22 7.82
CA ALA A 213 4.37 36.14 8.77
C ALA A 213 3.11 35.57 9.43
N ALA A 214 2.34 34.74 8.71
CA ALA A 214 1.16 34.08 9.22
C ALA A 214 1.52 33.05 10.30
N THR A 215 2.50 32.17 10.05
CA THR A 215 2.95 31.20 11.04
C THR A 215 3.55 31.85 12.28
N LYS A 216 4.35 32.91 12.11
CA LYS A 216 4.83 33.69 13.27
C LYS A 216 3.66 34.31 14.05
N ARG A 217 2.62 34.77 13.38
CA ARG A 217 1.45 35.38 14.03
C ARG A 217 0.59 34.30 14.74
N LEU A 218 0.48 33.09 14.19
CA LEU A 218 -0.19 31.96 14.80
C LEU A 218 0.34 31.65 16.22
N THR A 219 1.65 31.83 16.47
CA THR A 219 2.22 31.58 17.79
C THR A 219 1.79 32.61 18.84
N GLN A 220 1.38 33.81 18.42
CA GLN A 220 1.14 34.93 19.32
C GLN A 220 -0.35 35.32 19.43
N TYR A 221 -1.11 35.11 18.38
CA TYR A 221 -2.50 35.56 18.27
C TYR A 221 -3.40 34.44 17.74
N ASP A 222 -4.66 34.53 18.10
CA ASP A 222 -5.69 33.57 17.65
C ASP A 222 -6.52 34.12 16.47
N TYR A 223 -6.09 35.25 15.89
CA TYR A 223 -6.70 35.83 14.70
C TYR A 223 -5.68 36.58 13.86
N MET A 224 -5.97 36.70 12.57
CA MET A 224 -5.21 37.52 11.65
C MET A 224 -6.05 38.00 10.48
N GLU A 225 -5.68 39.17 9.99
CA GLU A 225 -6.15 39.75 8.73
C GLU A 225 -4.93 40.04 7.86
N GLN A 226 -4.98 39.59 6.61
CA GLN A 226 -3.99 39.91 5.59
C GLN A 226 -4.69 40.43 4.34
N GLN A 227 -3.97 41.17 3.52
CA GLN A 227 -4.48 41.71 2.27
C GLN A 227 -3.36 41.75 1.25
N ASP A 228 -3.71 41.47 -0.01
CA ASP A 228 -2.93 41.72 -1.21
C ASP A 228 -3.67 42.72 -2.14
N GLU A 229 -3.32 42.77 -3.41
CA GLU A 229 -3.92 43.71 -4.37
C GLU A 229 -5.40 43.38 -4.65
N ASP A 230 -5.76 42.09 -4.67
CA ASP A 230 -7.07 41.60 -5.13
C ASP A 230 -7.97 41.14 -4.00
N PHE A 231 -7.38 40.62 -2.90
CA PHE A 231 -8.13 39.91 -1.85
C PHE A 231 -7.77 40.35 -0.43
N ILE A 232 -8.74 40.17 0.46
CA ILE A 232 -8.57 40.29 1.90
C ILE A 232 -8.86 38.95 2.54
N TYR A 233 -8.02 38.54 3.50
CA TYR A 233 -8.01 37.23 4.15
C TYR A 233 -8.25 37.40 5.63
N PHE A 234 -9.23 36.69 6.16
CA PHE A 234 -9.54 36.63 7.59
C PHE A 234 -9.31 35.23 8.08
N VAL A 235 -8.55 35.08 9.17
CA VAL A 235 -8.34 33.81 9.85
C VAL A 235 -8.59 33.97 11.33
N ARG A 236 -9.41 33.12 11.90
CA ARG A 236 -9.60 33.00 13.34
C ARG A 236 -9.29 31.57 13.78
N ILE A 237 -8.39 31.45 14.74
CA ILE A 237 -8.02 30.17 15.35
C ILE A 237 -8.89 29.94 16.57
N ARG A 238 -9.61 28.82 16.60
CA ARG A 238 -10.42 28.39 17.74
C ARG A 238 -9.61 27.57 18.73
N GLU A 239 -8.90 26.61 18.19
CA GLU A 239 -7.98 25.75 18.93
C GLU A 239 -6.70 25.55 18.10
N LYS A 240 -5.59 25.33 18.78
CA LYS A 240 -4.32 25.01 18.13
C LYS A 240 -3.52 24.00 18.96
N ARG A 241 -2.72 23.18 18.27
CA ARG A 241 -1.66 22.36 18.85
C ARG A 241 -0.38 22.69 18.12
N ALA A 242 0.68 22.85 18.88
CA ALA A 242 2.02 23.10 18.34
C ALA A 242 2.69 21.78 17.91
N PRO A 243 3.78 21.84 17.13
CA PRO A 243 4.67 20.69 16.99
C PRO A 243 5.05 20.15 18.36
N ASP A 244 5.17 18.83 18.47
CA ASP A 244 5.42 18.06 19.69
C ASP A 244 4.28 18.04 20.74
N ASP A 245 3.18 18.73 20.51
CA ASP A 245 1.94 18.53 21.29
C ASP A 245 1.26 17.21 20.87
N ILE A 246 0.41 16.67 21.75
CA ILE A 246 -0.42 15.51 21.43
C ILE A 246 -1.38 15.86 20.30
N ALA A 247 -1.25 15.15 19.18
CA ALA A 247 -2.09 15.34 18.01
C ALA A 247 -3.54 14.90 18.29
N PRO A 248 -4.54 15.68 17.94
CA PRO A 248 -5.95 15.29 18.11
C PRO A 248 -6.26 13.95 17.43
N LEU A 249 -7.07 13.11 18.10
CA LEU A 249 -7.45 11.80 17.58
C LEU A 249 -8.01 11.86 16.17
N ALA A 250 -8.77 12.89 15.85
CA ALA A 250 -9.36 13.07 14.51
C ALA A 250 -8.32 13.02 13.39
N LEU A 251 -7.12 13.58 13.60
CA LEU A 251 -6.04 13.60 12.61
C LEU A 251 -5.22 12.29 12.55
N VAL A 252 -5.15 11.56 13.65
CA VAL A 252 -4.37 10.33 13.75
C VAL A 252 -5.22 9.06 13.74
N ARG A 253 -6.53 9.20 13.59
CA ARG A 253 -7.52 8.11 13.67
C ARG A 253 -7.18 6.94 12.75
N ASP A 254 -6.87 7.21 11.50
CA ASP A 254 -6.54 6.16 10.53
C ASP A 254 -5.17 5.51 10.82
N LYS A 255 -4.24 6.28 11.38
CA LYS A 255 -2.95 5.76 11.87
C LYS A 255 -3.19 4.81 13.05
N VAL A 256 -4.02 5.20 14.02
CA VAL A 256 -4.39 4.35 15.16
C VAL A 256 -5.06 3.07 14.68
N LYS A 257 -6.05 3.17 13.80
CA LYS A 257 -6.72 2.02 13.20
C LYS A 257 -5.75 1.06 12.52
N SER A 258 -4.81 1.61 11.74
CA SER A 258 -3.78 0.81 11.05
C SER A 258 -2.87 0.08 12.02
N ILE A 259 -2.50 0.72 13.14
CA ILE A 259 -1.69 0.10 14.21
C ILE A 259 -2.45 -1.05 14.86
N ILE A 260 -3.73 -0.87 15.19
CA ILE A 260 -4.57 -1.93 15.76
C ILE A 260 -4.64 -3.14 14.82
N ILE A 261 -4.90 -2.91 13.53
CA ILE A 261 -4.95 -3.98 12.53
C ILE A 261 -3.59 -4.68 12.42
N ASN A 262 -2.49 -3.94 12.39
CA ASN A 262 -1.14 -4.53 12.35
C ASN A 262 -0.84 -5.35 13.61
N LYS A 263 -1.25 -4.90 14.78
CA LYS A 263 -1.12 -5.67 16.02
C LYS A 263 -1.93 -6.97 15.98
N ARG A 264 -3.16 -6.92 15.44
CA ARG A 264 -3.98 -8.13 15.21
C ARG A 264 -3.30 -9.11 14.25
N LYS A 265 -2.69 -8.60 13.16
CA LYS A 265 -1.92 -9.44 12.20
C LYS A 265 -0.76 -10.17 12.89
N LEU A 266 0.06 -9.44 13.64
CA LEU A 266 1.19 -10.03 14.34
C LEU A 266 0.76 -11.10 15.36
N ASN A 267 -0.29 -10.81 16.13
CA ASN A 267 -0.85 -11.76 17.08
C ASN A 267 -1.40 -13.00 16.38
N PHE A 268 -2.13 -12.81 15.27
CA PHE A 268 -2.68 -13.91 14.49
C PHE A 268 -1.59 -14.86 13.97
N ILE A 269 -0.50 -14.32 13.40
CA ILE A 269 0.63 -15.12 12.91
C ILE A 269 1.31 -15.86 14.07
N SER A 270 1.58 -15.16 15.17
CA SER A 270 2.19 -15.80 16.35
C SER A 270 1.33 -16.93 16.94
N GLU A 271 0.02 -16.75 16.98
CA GLU A 271 -0.91 -17.80 17.40
C GLU A 271 -0.97 -18.96 16.41
N LEU A 272 -0.95 -18.66 15.11
CA LEU A 272 -0.90 -19.68 14.05
C LEU A 272 0.35 -20.56 14.19
N GLU A 273 1.52 -19.95 14.31
CA GLU A 273 2.79 -20.67 14.48
C GLU A 273 2.77 -21.56 15.73
N ARG A 274 2.32 -21.02 16.86
CA ARG A 274 2.19 -21.76 18.11
C ARG A 274 1.22 -22.94 17.96
N ASN A 275 0.06 -22.74 17.37
CA ASN A 275 -0.93 -23.79 17.20
C ASN A 275 -0.43 -24.92 16.29
N ILE A 276 0.31 -24.56 15.21
CA ILE A 276 0.96 -25.55 14.32
C ILE A 276 2.00 -26.36 15.11
N TYR A 277 2.81 -25.71 15.92
CA TYR A 277 3.84 -26.38 16.73
C TYR A 277 3.23 -27.32 17.77
N ASP A 278 2.22 -26.85 18.52
CA ASP A 278 1.55 -27.63 19.57
C ASP A 278 0.78 -28.85 18.99
N ASP A 279 0.14 -28.68 17.83
CA ASP A 279 -0.51 -29.76 17.11
C ASP A 279 0.50 -30.82 16.63
N ALA A 280 1.63 -30.38 16.07
CA ALA A 280 2.71 -31.24 15.63
C ALA A 280 3.34 -32.03 16.80
N LEU A 281 3.51 -31.36 17.96
CA LEU A 281 4.01 -32.00 19.20
C LEU A 281 3.05 -33.08 19.67
N THR A 282 1.74 -32.79 19.71
CA THR A 282 0.70 -33.71 20.13
C THR A 282 0.63 -34.94 19.22
N LYS A 283 0.86 -34.75 17.91
CA LYS A 283 0.84 -35.82 16.89
C LYS A 283 2.20 -36.51 16.69
N ASN A 284 3.23 -36.17 17.48
CA ASN A 284 4.60 -36.70 17.34
C ASN A 284 5.15 -36.54 15.90
N GLN A 285 4.95 -35.37 15.28
CA GLN A 285 5.39 -35.08 13.90
C GLN A 285 6.85 -34.61 13.81
N PHE A 286 7.53 -34.35 14.93
CA PHE A 286 8.94 -34.03 14.97
C PHE A 286 9.61 -34.59 16.22
N GLU A 287 10.94 -34.70 16.17
CA GLU A 287 11.79 -35.17 17.26
C GLU A 287 12.97 -34.19 17.43
N ILE A 288 13.29 -33.87 18.67
CA ILE A 288 14.43 -33.00 19.00
C ILE A 288 15.55 -33.90 19.54
N PHE A 289 16.66 -33.94 18.82
CA PHE A 289 17.86 -34.67 19.26
C PHE A 289 18.72 -33.81 20.17
N LYS A 290 19.42 -34.46 21.14
CA LYS A 290 20.33 -33.70 22.01
C LYS A 290 21.47 -33.10 21.19
N ILE A 291 21.72 -31.82 21.40
CA ILE A 291 22.92 -31.13 20.92
C ILE A 291 24.03 -31.48 21.93
N ASN A 292 25.03 -32.23 21.48
CA ASN A 292 26.23 -32.55 22.28
C ASN A 292 27.27 -31.43 22.18
#